data_fb8aa6cf9988102fccacd36182fa5e0f
#
_entry.id   fb8aa6cf9988102fccacd36182fa5e0f
#
_cell.length_a   1.000
_cell.length_b   1.000
_cell.length_c   1.000
_cell.angle_alpha   90.00
_cell.angle_beta   90.00
_cell.angle_gamma   90.00
#
_symmetry.space_group_name_H-M   'P 1'
#
loop_
_entity.id
_entity.type
_entity.pdbx_description
1 polymer ?
#
loop_
_entity_poly.entity_id
_entity_poly.type
_entity_poly.pdbx_seq_one_letter_code
_entity_poly.pdbx_strand_id
1 'polypeptide(L)'
;MKNVYSIVLSADVVEKIDRLAYENGTNRSNMINRILAEYVSYTTPEMRFREVFERMQRMLTGGDFKALEPSDTMLSLRSALAYKYNPTVKYSVELYRGNTDATGELRVSMRTQNAGLVLMMTEFYKLWHAVESKYRGEPIAVTGDGKYVRKLILQGDTENADLASVIAVYVHTFDRALKAFFYHLEDRARAVSAVEQIYLEYLAKNRVLI
;
A
#
# COMPACT_ATOMS: atom_id res chain seq x y z
N MET A 1 -0.55 22.96 6.88
CA MET A 1 -1.81 23.71 6.83
C MET A 1 -1.94 24.31 5.44
N LYS A 2 -3.08 24.17 4.74
CA LYS A 2 -3.29 24.80 3.41
C LYS A 2 -4.09 26.09 3.62
N ASN A 3 -3.59 27.19 3.08
CA ASN A 3 -4.29 28.48 3.07
C ASN A 3 -4.92 28.71 1.69
N VAL A 4 -6.02 29.42 1.64
CA VAL A 4 -6.69 29.79 0.39
C VAL A 4 -6.16 31.16 -0.06
N TYR A 5 -5.67 31.22 -1.30
CA TYR A 5 -5.23 32.45 -1.96
C TYR A 5 -5.96 32.58 -3.29
N SER A 6 -6.31 33.81 -3.66
CA SER A 6 -6.86 34.15 -4.97
C SER A 6 -5.73 34.62 -5.88
N ILE A 7 -5.59 33.99 -7.03
CA ILE A 7 -4.63 34.39 -8.07
C ILE A 7 -5.35 34.59 -9.40
N VAL A 8 -4.91 35.53 -10.19
CA VAL A 8 -5.39 35.79 -11.54
C VAL A 8 -4.40 35.18 -12.53
N LEU A 9 -4.86 34.29 -13.39
CA LEU A 9 -4.07 33.64 -14.42
C LEU A 9 -4.67 33.92 -15.79
N SER A 10 -3.83 33.96 -16.86
CA SER A 10 -4.33 34.02 -18.23
C SER A 10 -5.00 32.72 -18.62
N ALA A 11 -5.96 32.79 -19.56
CA ALA A 11 -6.69 31.61 -20.04
C ALA A 11 -5.75 30.53 -20.59
N ASP A 12 -4.72 30.93 -21.35
CA ASP A 12 -3.75 30.01 -21.95
C ASP A 12 -2.94 29.24 -20.90
N VAL A 13 -2.59 29.90 -19.77
CA VAL A 13 -1.90 29.26 -18.65
C VAL A 13 -2.82 28.26 -17.96
N VAL A 14 -4.09 28.64 -17.74
CA VAL A 14 -5.08 27.74 -17.12
C VAL A 14 -5.30 26.50 -17.97
N GLU A 15 -5.43 26.62 -19.31
CA GLU A 15 -5.60 25.49 -20.22
C GLU A 15 -4.42 24.52 -20.15
N LYS A 16 -3.19 25.03 -20.14
CA LYS A 16 -1.98 24.21 -20.01
C LYS A 16 -1.91 23.50 -18.66
N ILE A 17 -2.29 24.18 -17.58
CA ILE A 17 -2.33 23.60 -16.25
C ILE A 17 -3.39 22.49 -16.17
N ASP A 18 -4.57 22.69 -16.78
CA ASP A 18 -5.63 21.69 -16.80
C ASP A 18 -5.20 20.42 -17.56
N ARG A 19 -4.49 20.58 -18.68
CA ARG A 19 -3.91 19.44 -19.41
C ARG A 19 -2.90 18.68 -18.57
N LEU A 20 -1.96 19.38 -17.94
CA LEU A 20 -0.98 18.76 -17.03
C LEU A 20 -1.65 18.09 -15.84
N ALA A 21 -2.70 18.68 -15.28
CA ALA A 21 -3.46 18.09 -14.18
C ALA A 21 -4.13 16.78 -14.61
N TYR A 22 -4.75 16.75 -15.79
CA TYR A 22 -5.34 15.55 -16.38
C TYR A 22 -4.29 14.45 -16.62
N GLU A 23 -3.17 14.77 -17.27
CA GLU A 23 -2.09 13.84 -17.56
C GLU A 23 -1.46 13.25 -16.30
N ASN A 24 -1.48 14.00 -15.18
CA ASN A 24 -0.92 13.57 -13.89
C ASN A 24 -1.99 13.04 -12.91
N GLY A 25 -3.23 12.78 -13.34
CA GLY A 25 -4.29 12.24 -12.49
C GLY A 25 -4.62 13.10 -11.27
N THR A 26 -4.47 14.44 -11.37
CA THR A 26 -4.68 15.38 -10.26
C THR A 26 -5.62 16.52 -10.68
N ASN A 27 -5.91 17.44 -9.74
CA ASN A 27 -6.74 18.60 -10.02
C ASN A 27 -5.89 19.88 -10.23
N ARG A 28 -6.51 20.93 -10.83
CA ARG A 28 -5.87 22.22 -11.13
C ARG A 28 -5.13 22.80 -9.91
N SER A 29 -5.77 22.85 -8.75
CA SER A 29 -5.20 23.48 -7.55
C SER A 29 -3.95 22.76 -7.06
N ASN A 30 -3.95 21.42 -7.09
CA ASN A 30 -2.77 20.64 -6.72
C ASN A 30 -1.67 20.79 -7.76
N MET A 31 -2.01 20.88 -9.06
CA MET A 31 -1.01 21.11 -10.12
C MET A 31 -0.36 22.48 -10.01
N ILE A 32 -1.13 23.55 -9.76
CA ILE A 32 -0.58 24.89 -9.50
C ILE A 32 0.36 24.86 -8.29
N ASN A 33 -0.08 24.28 -7.17
CA ASN A 33 0.75 24.19 -5.99
C ASN A 33 2.06 23.41 -6.24
N ARG A 34 2.01 22.35 -7.03
CA ARG A 34 3.19 21.57 -7.42
C ARG A 34 4.16 22.40 -8.27
N ILE A 35 3.67 23.06 -9.31
CA ILE A 35 4.48 23.92 -10.18
C ILE A 35 5.16 25.03 -9.36
N LEU A 36 4.42 25.69 -8.47
CA LEU A 36 4.97 26.75 -7.63
C LEU A 36 5.99 26.20 -6.63
N ALA A 37 5.72 25.04 -6.02
CA ALA A 37 6.65 24.39 -5.12
C ALA A 37 7.97 24.01 -5.82
N GLU A 38 7.88 23.41 -7.01
CA GLU A 38 9.05 23.10 -7.84
C GLU A 38 9.85 24.36 -8.18
N TYR A 39 9.17 25.45 -8.55
CA TYR A 39 9.82 26.71 -8.88
C TYR A 39 10.60 27.32 -7.70
N VAL A 40 10.04 27.23 -6.49
CA VAL A 40 10.71 27.72 -5.26
C VAL A 40 11.57 26.66 -4.56
N SER A 41 11.83 25.54 -5.21
CA SER A 41 12.62 24.41 -4.69
C SER A 41 12.10 23.86 -3.34
N TYR A 42 10.77 23.86 -3.17
CA TYR A 42 10.10 23.33 -1.98
C TYR A 42 9.49 21.95 -2.26
N THR A 43 9.88 20.94 -1.51
CA THR A 43 9.32 19.59 -1.63
C THR A 43 8.05 19.45 -0.81
N THR A 44 6.90 19.37 -1.46
CA THR A 44 5.61 19.14 -0.78
C THR A 44 5.48 17.71 -0.25
N PRO A 45 4.61 17.45 0.75
CA PRO A 45 4.31 16.08 1.17
C PRO A 45 3.84 15.18 0.03
N GLU A 46 3.03 15.70 -0.89
CA GLU A 46 2.54 14.99 -2.06
C GLU A 46 3.67 14.58 -3.02
N MET A 47 4.67 15.44 -3.20
CA MET A 47 5.86 15.11 -4.00
C MET A 47 6.67 13.98 -3.37
N ARG A 48 6.85 14.02 -2.04
CA ARG A 48 7.50 12.93 -1.29
C ARG A 48 6.73 11.62 -1.41
N PHE A 49 5.40 11.64 -1.29
CA PHE A 49 4.58 10.44 -1.43
C PHE A 49 4.68 9.86 -2.83
N ARG A 50 4.67 10.70 -3.86
CA ARG A 50 4.87 10.27 -5.24
C ARG A 50 6.20 9.55 -5.42
N GLU A 51 7.29 10.11 -4.90
CA GLU A 51 8.61 9.48 -4.94
C GLU A 51 8.60 8.10 -4.25
N VAL A 52 7.99 8.00 -3.06
CA VAL A 52 7.82 6.73 -2.34
C VAL A 52 7.02 5.74 -3.19
N PHE A 53 5.90 6.15 -3.79
CA PHE A 53 5.07 5.28 -4.60
C PHE A 53 5.76 4.82 -5.90
N GLU A 54 6.49 5.69 -6.57
CA GLU A 54 7.28 5.33 -7.76
C GLU A 54 8.38 4.31 -7.41
N ARG A 55 9.04 4.46 -6.27
CA ARG A 55 10.04 3.48 -5.79
C ARG A 55 9.38 2.15 -5.45
N MET A 56 8.27 2.15 -4.70
CA MET A 56 7.50 0.95 -4.40
C MET A 56 7.05 0.24 -5.68
N GLN A 57 6.54 1.00 -6.66
CA GLN A 57 6.10 0.48 -7.93
C GLN A 57 7.24 -0.23 -8.68
N ARG A 58 8.43 0.39 -8.78
CA ARG A 58 9.60 -0.24 -9.39
C ARG A 58 10.00 -1.55 -8.69
N MET A 59 9.89 -1.60 -7.36
CA MET A 59 10.26 -2.81 -6.60
C MET A 59 9.25 -3.95 -6.75
N LEU A 60 7.97 -3.64 -6.92
CA LEU A 60 6.88 -4.62 -6.91
C LEU A 60 6.46 -5.08 -8.32
N THR A 61 6.52 -4.21 -9.34
CA THR A 61 6.01 -4.53 -10.68
C THR A 61 6.94 -5.38 -11.56
N GLY A 62 8.13 -5.71 -11.08
CA GLY A 62 9.01 -6.70 -11.75
C GLY A 62 8.59 -8.17 -11.57
N GLY A 63 7.49 -8.43 -10.83
CA GLY A 63 7.00 -9.76 -10.47
C GLY A 63 5.48 -9.90 -10.63
N ASP A 64 4.84 -10.34 -9.56
CA ASP A 64 3.41 -10.71 -9.54
C ASP A 64 2.44 -9.53 -9.51
N PHE A 65 2.94 -8.32 -9.27
CA PHE A 65 2.10 -7.14 -9.13
C PHE A 65 1.96 -6.33 -10.41
N LYS A 66 0.73 -5.85 -10.64
CA LYS A 66 0.41 -4.82 -11.63
C LYS A 66 0.01 -3.55 -10.90
N ALA A 67 0.74 -2.46 -11.12
CA ALA A 67 0.38 -1.17 -10.56
C ALA A 67 -0.81 -0.57 -11.32
N LEU A 68 -1.65 0.14 -10.55
CA LEU A 68 -2.63 1.08 -11.08
C LEU A 68 -2.04 2.48 -10.94
N GLU A 69 -2.58 3.42 -11.70
CA GLU A 69 -2.16 4.82 -11.61
C GLU A 69 -2.25 5.32 -10.15
N PRO A 70 -1.15 5.83 -9.56
CA PRO A 70 -1.17 6.34 -8.20
C PRO A 70 -1.92 7.67 -8.13
N SER A 71 -2.63 7.91 -7.04
CA SER A 71 -3.09 9.25 -6.66
C SER A 71 -2.04 9.97 -5.80
N ASP A 72 -2.29 11.23 -5.44
CA ASP A 72 -1.37 12.03 -4.62
C ASP A 72 -1.05 11.41 -3.24
N THR A 73 -1.91 10.51 -2.73
CA THR A 73 -1.77 9.92 -1.40
C THR A 73 -1.88 8.40 -1.35
N MET A 74 -2.21 7.76 -2.49
CA MET A 74 -2.50 6.32 -2.51
C MET A 74 -1.91 5.64 -3.74
N LEU A 75 -1.19 4.53 -3.52
CA LEU A 75 -0.79 3.57 -4.53
C LEU A 75 -1.69 2.33 -4.46
N SER A 76 -2.23 1.91 -5.60
CA SER A 76 -2.98 0.66 -5.73
C SER A 76 -2.24 -0.35 -6.60
N LEU A 77 -2.17 -1.58 -6.13
CA LEU A 77 -1.52 -2.71 -6.79
C LEU A 77 -2.52 -3.86 -6.93
N ARG A 78 -2.34 -4.68 -7.94
CA ARG A 78 -3.11 -5.91 -8.14
C ARG A 78 -2.17 -7.10 -8.26
N SER A 79 -2.52 -8.21 -7.61
CA SER A 79 -1.85 -9.49 -7.73
C SER A 79 -2.87 -10.57 -8.05
N ALA A 80 -2.53 -11.49 -8.96
CA ALA A 80 -3.37 -12.63 -9.29
C ALA A 80 -3.20 -13.71 -8.21
N LEU A 81 -4.30 -14.32 -7.80
CA LEU A 81 -4.30 -15.46 -6.90
C LEU A 81 -4.54 -16.76 -7.69
N ALA A 82 -3.65 -17.72 -7.56
CA ALA A 82 -3.78 -19.05 -8.17
C ALA A 82 -4.90 -19.84 -7.49
N TYR A 83 -6.14 -19.53 -7.84
CA TYR A 83 -7.36 -20.18 -7.38
C TYR A 83 -8.38 -20.21 -8.52
N LYS A 84 -9.52 -20.89 -8.36
CA LYS A 84 -10.57 -20.95 -9.39
C LYS A 84 -10.83 -19.57 -9.99
N TYR A 85 -10.74 -19.46 -11.33
CA TYR A 85 -10.93 -18.22 -12.10
C TYR A 85 -9.89 -17.13 -11.86
N ASN A 86 -8.74 -17.45 -11.27
CA ASN A 86 -7.63 -16.52 -11.02
C ASN A 86 -8.10 -15.15 -10.47
N PRO A 87 -8.77 -15.11 -9.31
CA PRO A 87 -9.27 -13.87 -8.77
C PRO A 87 -8.12 -12.90 -8.49
N THR A 88 -8.43 -11.61 -8.56
CA THR A 88 -7.44 -10.56 -8.36
C THR A 88 -7.58 -9.96 -6.98
N VAL A 89 -6.47 -9.93 -6.24
CA VAL A 89 -6.34 -9.23 -4.95
C VAL A 89 -5.86 -7.81 -5.20
N LYS A 90 -6.52 -6.83 -4.59
CA LYS A 90 -6.15 -5.43 -4.62
C LYS A 90 -5.47 -5.05 -3.30
N TYR A 91 -4.29 -4.46 -3.41
CA TYR A 91 -3.54 -3.83 -2.33
C TYR A 91 -3.58 -2.33 -2.54
N SER A 92 -3.98 -1.57 -1.53
CA SER A 92 -3.97 -0.11 -1.57
C SER A 92 -3.18 0.39 -0.38
N VAL A 93 -2.09 1.11 -0.66
CA VAL A 93 -1.26 1.77 0.34
C VAL A 93 -1.59 3.26 0.31
N GLU A 94 -2.09 3.78 1.41
CA GLU A 94 -2.35 5.19 1.62
C GLU A 94 -1.36 5.77 2.62
N LEU A 95 -0.69 6.87 2.29
CA LEU A 95 0.23 7.57 3.18
C LEU A 95 -0.47 8.78 3.80
N TYR A 96 -0.23 9.00 5.09
CA TYR A 96 -0.87 10.06 5.84
C TYR A 96 -0.03 11.34 5.84
N ARG A 97 -0.73 12.47 5.69
CA ARG A 97 -0.14 13.79 5.83
C ARG A 97 -0.06 14.15 7.32
N GLY A 98 1.08 14.70 7.72
CA GLY A 98 1.27 15.21 9.09
C GLY A 98 1.89 14.20 10.05
N ASN A 99 2.07 14.65 11.29
CA ASN A 99 2.70 13.85 12.34
C ASN A 99 1.61 13.02 13.04
N THR A 100 1.38 11.81 12.57
CA THR A 100 0.43 10.84 13.13
C THR A 100 1.20 9.61 13.63
N ASP A 101 0.63 8.86 14.55
CA ASP A 101 1.23 7.64 15.10
C ASP A 101 1.46 6.56 14.02
N ALA A 102 0.77 6.67 12.89
CA ALA A 102 0.94 5.78 11.76
C ALA A 102 1.40 6.56 10.52
N THR A 103 2.34 5.99 9.77
CA THR A 103 2.80 6.54 8.49
C THR A 103 1.73 6.45 7.39
N GLY A 104 0.83 5.49 7.51
CA GLY A 104 -0.22 5.24 6.55
C GLY A 104 -1.05 4.01 6.90
N GLU A 105 -1.72 3.46 5.89
CA GLU A 105 -2.41 2.18 6.02
C GLU A 105 -2.32 1.34 4.75
N LEU A 106 -2.33 0.02 4.95
CA LEU A 106 -2.52 -0.98 3.90
C LEU A 106 -3.96 -1.48 3.95
N ARG A 107 -4.64 -1.43 2.81
CA ARG A 107 -5.94 -2.08 2.60
C ARG A 107 -5.78 -3.21 1.59
N VAL A 108 -6.21 -4.41 1.98
CA VAL A 108 -6.25 -5.57 1.09
C VAL A 108 -7.69 -5.99 0.88
N SER A 109 -8.08 -6.19 -0.36
CA SER A 109 -9.45 -6.57 -0.70
C SER A 109 -9.50 -7.39 -2.00
N MET A 110 -10.58 -8.14 -2.16
CA MET A 110 -10.88 -8.88 -3.38
C MET A 110 -12.32 -8.58 -3.80
N ARG A 111 -12.51 -8.23 -5.07
CA ARG A 111 -13.86 -8.07 -5.61
C ARG A 111 -14.38 -9.44 -6.02
N THR A 112 -15.25 -10.03 -5.21
CA THR A 112 -15.88 -11.33 -5.47
C THR A 112 -17.28 -11.38 -4.87
N GLN A 113 -18.16 -12.18 -5.48
CA GLN A 113 -19.47 -12.56 -4.93
C GLN A 113 -19.45 -13.98 -4.37
N ASN A 114 -18.33 -14.69 -4.48
CA ASN A 114 -18.20 -16.05 -3.98
C ASN A 114 -18.00 -16.05 -2.46
N ALA A 115 -19.04 -16.42 -1.72
CA ALA A 115 -19.02 -16.46 -0.26
C ALA A 115 -17.92 -17.37 0.31
N GLY A 116 -17.64 -18.50 -0.34
CA GLY A 116 -16.54 -19.40 0.06
C GLY A 116 -15.18 -18.73 -0.04
N LEU A 117 -14.95 -17.96 -1.11
CA LEU A 117 -13.70 -17.22 -1.28
C LEU A 117 -13.57 -16.08 -0.27
N VAL A 118 -14.65 -15.37 0.04
CA VAL A 118 -14.69 -14.34 1.10
C VAL A 118 -14.34 -14.97 2.45
N LEU A 119 -14.89 -16.15 2.76
CA LEU A 119 -14.58 -16.87 3.99
C LEU A 119 -13.08 -17.25 4.08
N MET A 120 -12.51 -17.83 3.01
CA MET A 120 -11.09 -18.20 2.96
C MET A 120 -10.18 -16.97 3.13
N MET A 121 -10.50 -15.85 2.48
CA MET A 121 -9.77 -14.60 2.68
C MET A 121 -9.83 -14.13 4.14
N THR A 122 -11.01 -14.21 4.75
CA THR A 122 -11.19 -13.81 6.16
C THR A 122 -10.39 -14.72 7.10
N GLU A 123 -10.35 -16.03 6.84
CA GLU A 123 -9.53 -16.97 7.62
C GLU A 123 -8.03 -16.67 7.47
N PHE A 124 -7.57 -16.37 6.26
CA PHE A 124 -6.19 -15.93 6.06
C PHE A 124 -5.88 -14.63 6.84
N TYR A 125 -6.77 -13.63 6.81
CA TYR A 125 -6.55 -12.38 7.53
C TYR A 125 -6.45 -12.60 9.05
N LYS A 126 -7.29 -13.47 9.61
CA LYS A 126 -7.21 -13.85 11.02
C LYS A 126 -5.90 -14.56 11.35
N LEU A 127 -5.47 -15.49 10.48
CA LEU A 127 -4.20 -16.21 10.63
C LEU A 127 -3.02 -15.22 10.59
N TRP A 128 -3.00 -14.33 9.59
CA TRP A 128 -1.93 -13.33 9.46
C TRP A 128 -1.86 -12.43 10.70
N HIS A 129 -3.00 -11.92 11.15
CA HIS A 129 -3.09 -11.13 12.37
C HIS A 129 -2.57 -11.89 13.60
N ALA A 130 -2.93 -13.15 13.76
CA ALA A 130 -2.46 -13.99 14.86
C ALA A 130 -0.94 -14.23 14.80
N VAL A 131 -0.37 -14.43 13.60
CA VAL A 131 1.09 -14.56 13.41
C VAL A 131 1.79 -13.25 13.76
N GLU A 132 1.32 -12.10 13.29
CA GLU A 132 1.88 -10.80 13.67
C GLU A 132 1.83 -10.57 15.18
N SER A 133 0.67 -10.83 15.80
CA SER A 133 0.48 -10.67 17.27
C SER A 133 1.43 -11.55 18.08
N LYS A 134 1.67 -12.77 17.62
CA LYS A 134 2.58 -13.72 18.29
C LYS A 134 4.02 -13.22 18.37
N TYR A 135 4.51 -12.53 17.35
CA TYR A 135 5.93 -12.20 17.24
C TYR A 135 6.24 -10.73 17.51
N ARG A 136 5.27 -9.83 17.40
CA ARG A 136 5.50 -8.39 17.45
C ARG A 136 4.51 -7.60 18.29
N GLY A 137 3.59 -8.26 18.96
CA GLY A 137 2.47 -7.60 19.63
C GLY A 137 1.33 -7.28 18.65
N GLU A 138 0.21 -6.87 19.21
CA GLU A 138 -1.03 -6.71 18.45
C GLU A 138 -0.96 -5.59 17.41
N PRO A 139 -1.08 -5.90 16.11
CA PRO A 139 -1.11 -4.86 15.09
C PRO A 139 -2.45 -4.12 15.12
N ILE A 140 -2.44 -2.83 14.81
CA ILE A 140 -3.68 -2.06 14.62
C ILE A 140 -4.26 -2.45 13.26
N ALA A 141 -5.08 -3.49 13.26
CA ALA A 141 -5.70 -4.01 12.06
C ALA A 141 -7.19 -4.32 12.28
N VAL A 142 -7.98 -4.16 11.22
CA VAL A 142 -9.41 -4.49 11.19
C VAL A 142 -9.67 -5.45 10.04
N THR A 143 -10.40 -6.52 10.35
CA THR A 143 -10.87 -7.49 9.36
C THR A 143 -12.40 -7.49 9.32
N GLY A 144 -12.98 -7.46 8.12
CA GLY A 144 -14.43 -7.56 7.95
C GLY A 144 -14.80 -7.55 6.47
N ASP A 145 -15.91 -8.20 6.11
CA ASP A 145 -16.46 -8.24 4.75
C ASP A 145 -15.45 -8.58 3.65
N GLY A 146 -14.53 -9.51 3.93
CA GLY A 146 -13.46 -9.88 2.98
C GLY A 146 -12.41 -8.78 2.76
N LYS A 147 -12.31 -7.81 3.67
CA LYS A 147 -11.32 -6.74 3.64
C LYS A 147 -10.40 -6.83 4.85
N TYR A 148 -9.15 -6.45 4.64
CA TYR A 148 -8.15 -6.29 5.69
C TYR A 148 -7.60 -4.87 5.63
N VAL A 149 -7.60 -4.17 6.74
CA VAL A 149 -7.05 -2.81 6.86
C VAL A 149 -6.06 -2.81 8.01
N ARG A 150 -4.83 -2.40 7.77
CA ARG A 150 -3.76 -2.36 8.76
C ARG A 150 -3.05 -1.03 8.76
N LYS A 151 -2.88 -0.44 9.93
CA LYS A 151 -2.04 0.75 10.10
C LYS A 151 -0.56 0.40 9.91
N LEU A 152 0.14 1.22 9.15
CA LEU A 152 1.57 1.08 8.90
C LEU A 152 2.32 1.91 9.93
N ILE A 153 2.88 1.24 10.94
CA ILE A 153 3.63 1.86 12.03
C ILE A 153 5.05 1.31 11.95
N LEU A 154 6.00 2.17 11.63
CA LEU A 154 7.41 1.79 11.55
C LEU A 154 7.95 1.48 12.94
N GLN A 155 8.70 0.38 13.04
CA GLN A 155 9.39 -0.06 14.25
C GLN A 155 10.82 -0.46 13.94
N GLY A 156 11.73 -0.23 14.89
CA GLY A 156 13.16 -0.48 14.76
C GLY A 156 13.96 0.79 14.50
N ASP A 157 15.11 0.68 13.86
CA ASP A 157 15.97 1.81 13.49
C ASP A 157 15.37 2.54 12.26
N THR A 158 14.50 3.51 12.55
CA THR A 158 13.75 4.25 11.51
C THR A 158 14.46 5.50 11.01
N GLU A 159 15.57 5.92 11.60
CA GLU A 159 16.20 7.22 11.33
C GLU A 159 16.66 7.34 9.86
N ASN A 160 17.12 6.24 9.26
CA ASN A 160 17.53 6.17 7.86
C ASN A 160 16.70 5.18 7.04
N ALA A 161 15.49 4.85 7.49
CA ALA A 161 14.66 3.85 6.84
C ALA A 161 14.15 4.35 5.48
N ASP A 162 14.38 3.55 4.45
CA ASP A 162 13.72 3.74 3.16
C ASP A 162 12.26 3.28 3.25
N LEU A 163 11.35 4.24 3.46
CA LEU A 163 9.92 3.99 3.61
C LEU A 163 9.35 3.17 2.44
N ALA A 164 9.79 3.45 1.21
CA ALA A 164 9.32 2.72 0.03
C ALA A 164 9.70 1.24 0.11
N SER A 165 10.95 0.96 0.48
CA SER A 165 11.45 -0.42 0.63
C SER A 165 10.73 -1.15 1.75
N VAL A 166 10.58 -0.53 2.91
CA VAL A 166 9.92 -1.15 4.08
C VAL A 166 8.48 -1.55 3.76
N ILE A 167 7.72 -0.65 3.14
CA ILE A 167 6.32 -0.93 2.78
C ILE A 167 6.25 -1.97 1.64
N ALA A 168 7.10 -1.84 0.61
CA ALA A 168 7.09 -2.79 -0.51
C ALA A 168 7.42 -4.21 -0.06
N VAL A 169 8.42 -4.38 0.80
CA VAL A 169 8.79 -5.69 1.36
C VAL A 169 7.65 -6.28 2.18
N TYR A 170 6.98 -5.47 3.00
CA TYR A 170 5.83 -5.93 3.78
C TYR A 170 4.67 -6.37 2.88
N VAL A 171 4.29 -5.56 1.88
CA VAL A 171 3.23 -5.90 0.92
C VAL A 171 3.55 -7.18 0.15
N HIS A 172 4.80 -7.34 -0.29
CA HIS A 172 5.26 -8.55 -0.97
C HIS A 172 5.22 -9.78 -0.05
N THR A 173 5.62 -9.62 1.21
CA THR A 173 5.57 -10.70 2.21
C THR A 173 4.14 -11.15 2.47
N PHE A 174 3.22 -10.21 2.62
CA PHE A 174 1.80 -10.48 2.80
C PHE A 174 1.22 -11.25 1.59
N ASP A 175 1.52 -10.82 0.36
CA ASP A 175 1.05 -11.48 -0.87
C ASP A 175 1.61 -12.91 -1.00
N ARG A 176 2.91 -13.11 -0.70
CA ARG A 176 3.53 -14.44 -0.64
C ARG A 176 2.83 -15.35 0.37
N ALA A 177 2.57 -14.85 1.56
CA ALA A 177 1.88 -15.60 2.60
C ALA A 177 0.44 -15.95 2.20
N LEU A 178 -0.29 -15.00 1.59
CA LEU A 178 -1.61 -15.26 1.05
C LEU A 178 -1.60 -16.38 -0.01
N LYS A 179 -0.68 -16.31 -0.96
CA LYS A 179 -0.52 -17.33 -2.00
C LYS A 179 -0.16 -18.71 -1.43
N ALA A 180 0.73 -18.75 -0.43
CA ALA A 180 1.10 -19.98 0.26
C ALA A 180 -0.09 -20.59 1.03
N PHE A 181 -0.89 -19.76 1.69
CA PHE A 181 -2.12 -20.20 2.35
C PHE A 181 -3.08 -20.86 1.34
N PHE A 182 -3.33 -20.21 0.20
CA PHE A 182 -4.22 -20.73 -0.83
C PHE A 182 -3.66 -21.98 -1.54
N TYR A 183 -2.36 -22.09 -1.65
CA TYR A 183 -1.70 -23.29 -2.19
C TYR A 183 -1.89 -24.53 -1.30
N HIS A 184 -1.98 -24.34 0.01
CA HIS A 184 -2.11 -25.41 1.00
C HIS A 184 -3.53 -25.53 1.60
N LEU A 185 -4.58 -25.05 0.92
CA LEU A 185 -5.97 -25.05 1.45
C LEU A 185 -6.47 -26.40 1.96
N GLU A 186 -6.03 -27.50 1.33
CA GLU A 186 -6.42 -28.86 1.71
C GLU A 186 -5.70 -29.39 2.97
N ASP A 187 -4.59 -28.75 3.36
CA ASP A 187 -3.81 -29.09 4.56
C ASP A 187 -3.62 -27.86 5.44
N ARG A 188 -4.54 -27.69 6.39
CA ARG A 188 -4.54 -26.54 7.29
C ARG A 188 -3.24 -26.41 8.09
N ALA A 189 -2.64 -27.51 8.51
CA ALA A 189 -1.40 -27.47 9.29
C ALA A 189 -0.24 -26.93 8.44
N ARG A 190 -0.14 -27.39 7.19
CA ARG A 190 0.84 -26.86 6.23
C ARG A 190 0.58 -25.39 5.87
N ALA A 191 -0.68 -25.02 5.67
CA ALA A 191 -1.04 -23.63 5.40
C ALA A 191 -0.56 -22.68 6.52
N VAL A 192 -0.85 -23.04 7.77
CA VAL A 192 -0.41 -22.27 8.95
C VAL A 192 1.11 -22.21 9.03
N SER A 193 1.79 -23.36 8.91
CA SER A 193 3.25 -23.43 8.96
C SER A 193 3.92 -22.61 7.85
N ALA A 194 3.40 -22.67 6.63
CA ALA A 194 3.94 -21.91 5.50
C ALA A 194 3.80 -20.40 5.69
N VAL A 195 2.63 -19.93 6.16
CA VAL A 195 2.40 -18.50 6.47
C VAL A 195 3.34 -18.03 7.56
N GLU A 196 3.47 -18.79 8.65
CA GLU A 196 4.35 -18.45 9.77
C GLU A 196 5.83 -18.42 9.35
N GLN A 197 6.28 -19.39 8.57
CA GLN A 197 7.65 -19.45 8.06
C GLN A 197 7.98 -18.22 7.19
N ILE A 198 7.08 -17.80 6.31
CA ILE A 198 7.25 -16.59 5.48
C ILE A 198 7.38 -15.35 6.36
N TYR A 199 6.60 -15.27 7.44
CA TYR A 199 6.69 -14.16 8.37
C TYR A 199 8.00 -14.15 9.16
N LEU A 200 8.49 -15.31 9.60
CA LEU A 200 9.78 -15.43 10.27
C LEU A 200 10.96 -15.06 9.35
N GLU A 201 10.90 -15.43 8.06
CA GLU A 201 11.87 -14.96 7.07
C GLU A 201 11.86 -13.44 6.91
N TYR A 202 10.68 -12.82 6.94
CA TYR A 202 10.55 -11.37 6.92
C TYR A 202 11.22 -10.72 8.14
N LEU A 203 10.98 -11.24 9.34
CA LEU A 203 11.59 -10.74 10.57
C LEU A 203 13.13 -10.87 10.56
N ALA A 204 13.63 -12.01 10.08
CA ALA A 204 15.07 -12.29 10.06
C ALA A 204 15.85 -11.40 9.07
N LYS A 205 15.21 -10.96 7.98
CA LYS A 205 15.88 -10.22 6.89
C LYS A 205 15.77 -8.71 7.02
N ASN A 206 14.86 -8.19 7.85
CA ASN A 206 14.56 -6.76 7.89
C ASN A 206 14.83 -6.17 9.28
N ARG A 207 15.57 -5.05 9.31
CA ARG A 207 15.85 -4.31 10.55
C ARG A 207 14.76 -3.33 10.91
N VAL A 208 14.09 -2.78 9.90
CA VAL A 208 12.92 -1.91 10.06
C VAL A 208 11.69 -2.69 9.61
N LEU A 209 10.69 -2.68 10.44
CA LEU A 209 9.49 -3.49 10.30
C LEU A 209 8.25 -2.59 10.37
N ILE A 210 7.14 -3.08 9.82
CA ILE A 210 5.80 -2.46 9.91
C ILE A 210 4.95 -3.25 10.88
#